data_252bc7dbb51fcc8a55558189d050d83c
#
_entry.id   252bc7dbb51fcc8a55558189d050d83c
#
_cell.length_a   1.000
_cell.length_b   1.000
_cell.length_c   1.000
_cell.angle_alpha   90.00
_cell.angle_beta   90.00
_cell.angle_gamma   90.00
#
_symmetry.space_group_name_H-M   'P 1'
#
loop_
_entity.id
_entity.type
_entity.pdbx_description
1 polymer ?
#
loop_
_entity_poly.entity_id
_entity_poly.type
_entity_poly.pdbx_seq_one_letter_code
_entity_poly.pdbx_strand_id
1 'polypeptide(L)'
;MFKEEIDMINEFKALIAQYSEISEDEMTDDMRFREDLGFTSLGFMSFLGDLEDTFDVELDQDEALQVRTVGEAIEMMNNLVEA
;
A
#
# COMPACT_ATOMS: atom_id res chain seq x y z
N MET A 1 -13.90 -4.09 -14.74
CA MET A 1 -12.92 -3.11 -15.18
C MET A 1 -12.84 -1.99 -14.18
N PHE A 2 -13.73 -1.03 -14.20
CA PHE A 2 -13.73 0.00 -13.18
C PHE A 2 -13.84 -0.57 -11.78
N LYS A 3 -14.67 -1.60 -11.67
CA LYS A 3 -14.91 -2.26 -10.40
C LYS A 3 -13.64 -2.92 -9.86
N GLU A 4 -12.82 -3.48 -10.75
CA GLU A 4 -11.58 -4.13 -10.36
C GLU A 4 -10.56 -3.13 -9.81
N GLU A 5 -10.45 -1.96 -10.41
CA GLU A 5 -9.55 -0.91 -9.93
C GLU A 5 -9.97 -0.40 -8.56
N ILE A 6 -11.26 -0.17 -8.38
CA ILE A 6 -11.80 0.29 -7.09
C ILE A 6 -11.58 -0.78 -6.02
N ASP A 7 -11.83 -2.05 -6.38
CA ASP A 7 -11.64 -3.15 -5.44
C ASP A 7 -10.16 -3.29 -5.06
N MET A 8 -9.25 -3.11 -6.00
CA MET A 8 -7.83 -3.17 -5.73
C MET A 8 -7.40 -2.09 -4.75
N ILE A 9 -7.87 -0.87 -4.95
CA ILE A 9 -7.54 0.24 -4.05
C ILE A 9 -8.11 -0.01 -2.66
N ASN A 10 -9.33 -0.50 -2.58
CA ASN A 10 -9.98 -0.81 -1.31
C ASN A 10 -9.23 -1.93 -0.58
N GLU A 11 -8.83 -2.98 -1.28
CA GLU A 11 -8.05 -4.06 -0.70
C GLU A 11 -6.69 -3.57 -0.22
N PHE A 12 -6.08 -2.69 -0.99
CA PHE A 12 -4.80 -2.11 -0.64
C PHE A 12 -4.90 -1.31 0.66
N LYS A 13 -5.92 -0.47 0.77
CA LYS A 13 -6.14 0.33 1.98
C LYS A 13 -6.50 -0.55 3.18
N ALA A 14 -7.26 -1.61 2.94
CA ALA A 14 -7.60 -2.56 4.00
C ALA A 14 -6.33 -3.23 4.54
N LEU A 15 -5.41 -3.57 3.66
CA LEU A 15 -4.15 -4.17 4.07
C LEU A 15 -3.31 -3.20 4.87
N ILE A 16 -3.24 -1.94 4.45
CA ILE A 16 -2.55 -0.91 5.21
C ILE A 16 -3.16 -0.78 6.60
N ALA A 17 -4.49 -0.80 6.68
CA ALA A 17 -5.20 -0.65 7.94
C ALA A 17 -4.86 -1.76 8.94
N GLN A 18 -4.51 -2.94 8.46
CA GLN A 18 -4.10 -4.04 9.33
C GLN A 18 -2.78 -3.77 10.05
N TYR A 19 -1.96 -2.91 9.48
CA TYR A 19 -0.64 -2.57 10.03
C TYR A 19 -0.63 -1.23 10.77
N SER A 20 -1.74 -0.51 10.74
CA SER A 20 -1.82 0.82 11.35
C SER A 20 -3.05 0.91 12.24
N GLU A 21 -3.16 1.99 12.99
CA GLU A 21 -4.34 2.27 13.81
C GLU A 21 -5.37 3.10 13.06
N ILE A 22 -5.05 3.49 11.83
CA ILE A 22 -5.94 4.30 10.99
C ILE A 22 -6.85 3.37 10.19
N SER A 23 -8.15 3.64 10.23
CA SER A 23 -9.11 2.84 9.45
C SER A 23 -9.10 3.27 7.99
N GLU A 24 -9.64 2.41 7.11
CA GLU A 24 -9.73 2.72 5.69
C GLU A 24 -10.46 4.05 5.43
N ASP A 25 -11.51 4.29 6.18
CA ASP A 25 -12.35 5.49 6.00
C ASP A 25 -11.61 6.77 6.32
N GLU A 26 -10.67 6.69 7.25
CA GLU A 26 -9.90 7.86 7.68
C GLU A 26 -8.63 8.07 6.85
N MET A 27 -8.27 7.06 6.07
CA MET A 27 -7.01 7.06 5.32
C MET A 27 -7.09 7.96 4.10
N THR A 28 -6.14 8.88 3.97
CA THR A 28 -6.04 9.77 2.81
C THR A 28 -4.74 9.49 2.07
N ASP A 29 -4.68 9.90 0.81
CA ASP A 29 -3.54 9.62 -0.05
C ASP A 29 -2.27 10.33 0.38
N ASP A 30 -2.39 11.46 1.07
CA ASP A 30 -1.23 12.22 1.54
C ASP A 30 -0.69 11.75 2.88
N MET A 31 -1.31 10.77 3.50
CA MET A 31 -0.80 10.20 4.75
C MET A 31 0.51 9.46 4.51
N ARG A 32 1.45 9.70 5.41
CA ARG A 32 2.79 9.10 5.33
C ARG A 32 2.83 7.83 6.17
N PHE A 33 3.49 6.81 5.66
CA PHE A 33 3.52 5.52 6.33
C PHE A 33 4.16 5.58 7.71
N ARG A 34 5.24 6.31 7.86
CA ARG A 34 5.93 6.40 9.15
C ARG A 34 5.29 7.38 10.12
N GLU A 35 5.05 8.60 9.65
CA GLU A 35 4.64 9.67 10.54
C GLU A 35 3.15 9.66 10.84
N ASP A 36 2.34 9.31 9.86
CA ASP A 36 0.89 9.38 10.02
C ASP A 36 0.26 8.02 10.33
N LEU A 37 0.82 6.96 9.75
CA LEU A 37 0.27 5.61 9.93
C LEU A 37 1.02 4.79 10.97
N GLY A 38 2.18 5.26 11.39
CA GLY A 38 2.93 4.61 12.46
C GLY A 38 3.68 3.35 12.06
N PHE A 39 3.96 3.17 10.78
CA PHE A 39 4.71 1.99 10.33
C PHE A 39 6.14 2.04 10.84
N THR A 40 6.61 0.91 11.38
CA THR A 40 8.04 0.72 11.64
C THR A 40 8.70 0.19 10.38
N SER A 41 10.04 0.20 10.34
CA SER A 41 10.77 -0.37 9.21
C SER A 41 10.43 -1.85 9.00
N LEU A 42 10.39 -2.58 10.10
CA LEU A 42 10.08 -4.02 10.05
C LEU A 42 8.64 -4.25 9.62
N GLY A 43 7.71 -3.44 10.14
CA GLY A 43 6.31 -3.53 9.77
C GLY A 43 6.09 -3.23 8.29
N PHE A 44 6.81 -2.23 7.78
CA PHE A 44 6.71 -1.87 6.36
C PHE A 44 7.22 -3.02 5.46
N MET A 45 8.32 -3.66 5.85
CA MET A 45 8.84 -4.80 5.10
C MET A 45 7.84 -5.96 5.10
N SER A 46 7.20 -6.23 6.22
CA SER A 46 6.16 -7.26 6.31
C SER A 46 4.96 -6.91 5.43
N PHE A 47 4.58 -5.64 5.43
CA PHE A 47 3.50 -5.15 4.59
C PHE A 47 3.82 -5.36 3.11
N LEU A 48 5.05 -5.07 2.69
CA LEU A 48 5.45 -5.28 1.29
C LEU A 48 5.34 -6.75 0.88
N GLY A 49 5.72 -7.66 1.78
CA GLY A 49 5.57 -9.09 1.53
C GLY A 49 4.11 -9.50 1.36
N ASP A 50 3.24 -8.96 2.20
CA ASP A 50 1.81 -9.23 2.10
C ASP A 50 1.22 -8.66 0.80
N LEU A 51 1.71 -7.51 0.36
CA LEU A 51 1.28 -6.94 -0.92
C LEU A 51 1.59 -7.89 -2.07
N GLU A 52 2.81 -8.42 -2.10
CA GLU A 52 3.21 -9.34 -3.16
C GLU A 52 2.33 -10.57 -3.19
N ASP A 53 2.03 -11.12 -2.02
CA ASP A 53 1.17 -12.31 -1.92
C ASP A 53 -0.28 -12.01 -2.27
N THR A 54 -0.79 -10.90 -1.77
CA THR A 54 -2.21 -10.56 -1.93
C THR A 54 -2.55 -10.22 -3.38
N PHE A 55 -1.67 -9.49 -4.05
CA PHE A 55 -1.92 -9.01 -5.41
C PHE A 55 -1.17 -9.81 -6.46
N ASP A 56 -0.38 -10.79 -6.04
CA ASP A 56 0.39 -11.65 -6.95
C ASP A 56 1.28 -10.83 -7.88
N VAL A 57 2.05 -9.93 -7.29
CA VAL A 57 2.98 -9.06 -8.01
C VAL A 57 4.37 -9.18 -7.41
N GLU A 58 5.38 -8.80 -8.18
CA GLU A 58 6.75 -8.68 -7.69
C GLU A 58 7.10 -7.23 -7.53
N LEU A 59 7.51 -6.85 -6.33
CA LEU A 59 7.92 -5.48 -6.03
C LEU A 59 9.43 -5.36 -6.13
N ASP A 60 9.89 -4.26 -6.74
CA ASP A 60 11.28 -3.86 -6.65
C ASP A 60 11.46 -3.26 -5.26
N GLN A 61 12.25 -3.91 -4.40
CA GLN A 61 12.40 -3.48 -3.02
C GLN A 61 12.98 -2.08 -2.91
N ASP A 62 13.96 -1.74 -3.75
CA ASP A 62 14.56 -0.42 -3.71
C ASP A 62 13.52 0.67 -4.01
N GLU A 63 12.71 0.43 -5.02
CA GLU A 63 11.64 1.35 -5.39
C GLU A 63 10.57 1.43 -4.30
N ALA A 64 10.17 0.28 -3.79
CA ALA A 64 9.14 0.21 -2.75
C ALA A 64 9.56 0.92 -1.48
N LEU A 65 10.83 0.82 -1.11
CA LEU A 65 11.34 1.47 0.10
C LEU A 65 11.40 2.98 -0.01
N GLN A 66 11.30 3.53 -1.22
CA GLN A 66 11.28 4.98 -1.43
C GLN A 66 9.87 5.56 -1.33
N VAL A 67 8.87 4.71 -1.31
CA VAL A 67 7.47 5.15 -1.17
C VAL A 67 7.26 5.71 0.23
N ARG A 68 6.66 6.89 0.31
CA ARG A 68 6.44 7.58 1.58
C ARG A 68 4.98 7.73 1.95
N THR A 69 4.11 7.88 0.96
CA THR A 69 2.69 8.14 1.19
C THR A 69 1.83 7.05 0.60
N VAL A 70 0.58 7.00 1.08
CA VAL A 70 -0.42 6.07 0.57
C VAL A 70 -0.61 6.26 -0.94
N GLY A 71 -0.71 7.53 -1.37
CA GLY A 71 -0.89 7.83 -2.79
C GLY A 71 0.25 7.33 -3.66
N GLU A 72 1.50 7.49 -3.19
CA GLU A 72 2.66 6.98 -3.91
C GLU A 72 2.62 5.46 -4.02
N ALA A 73 2.19 4.80 -2.96
CA ALA A 73 2.07 3.34 -2.96
C ALA A 73 0.99 2.86 -3.93
N ILE A 74 -0.15 3.56 -3.96
CA ILE A 74 -1.23 3.23 -4.89
C ILE A 74 -0.75 3.40 -6.33
N GLU A 75 -0.02 4.47 -6.61
CA GLU A 75 0.52 4.72 -7.94
C GLU A 75 1.48 3.61 -8.35
N MET A 76 2.34 3.19 -7.45
CA MET A 76 3.26 2.09 -7.70
C MET A 76 2.49 0.80 -8.04
N MET A 77 1.45 0.49 -7.27
CA MET A 77 0.64 -0.70 -7.49
C MET A 77 -0.10 -0.64 -8.83
N ASN A 78 -0.63 0.53 -9.18
CA ASN A 78 -1.30 0.71 -10.46
C ASN A 78 -0.35 0.45 -11.62
N ASN A 79 0.87 0.92 -11.53
CA ASN A 79 1.88 0.69 -12.57
C ASN A 79 2.21 -0.79 -12.71
N LEU A 80 2.28 -1.52 -11.60
CA LEU A 80 2.58 -2.95 -11.62
C LEU A 80 1.44 -3.76 -12.22
N VAL A 81 0.22 -3.41 -11.87
CA VAL A 81 -0.97 -4.16 -12.33
C VAL A 81 -1.27 -3.91 -13.79
N GLU A 82 -0.98 -2.69 -14.27
CA GLU A 82 -1.23 -2.32 -15.66
C GLU A 82 -0.11 -2.73 -16.62
N ALA A 83 1.05 -3.05 -16.10
CA ALA A 83 2.22 -3.39 -16.91
C ALA A 83 2.08 -4.74 -17.65
#